data_34d9c403c7a399b9cf05caf8740897af
#
_entry.id   34d9c403c7a399b9cf05caf8740897af
#
_cell.length_a   1.000
_cell.length_b   1.000
_cell.length_c   1.000
_cell.angle_alpha   90.00
_cell.angle_beta   90.00
_cell.angle_gamma   90.00
#
_symmetry.space_group_name_H-M   'P 1'
#
loop_
_entity.id
_entity.type
_entity.pdbx_description
1 polymer ?
#
loop_
_entity_poly.entity_id
_entity_poly.type
_entity_poly.pdbx_seq_one_letter_code
_entity_poly.pdbx_strand_id
1 'polypeptide(L)'
;PQVDGVTGATITSTAIRTAVADTVKQAGADPAALVPLAVKKQAKNETVDTDVVVVGGGGAGMSATIRTRMNGLNVVLVEKMPFIGGAASISGGQVVAQGSKLQKAFGVTDDSVESMVKDFQANGHNLNDPSKLTLYAKNVGPTIDWLHDQVGVKFIPNDLPFLAEYSHRRALEFQGGAGTMAQHLREVIGSNGAKVLFNTRVEK
;
A
#
# COMPACT_ATOMS: atom_id res chain seq x y z
N PRO A 1 22.66 2.21 -22.31
CA PRO A 1 21.34 2.83 -22.56
C PRO A 1 21.31 4.24 -22.04
N GLN A 2 20.81 5.16 -22.86
CA GLN A 2 20.59 6.54 -22.44
C GLN A 2 19.31 6.62 -21.61
N VAL A 3 19.46 6.52 -20.31
CA VAL A 3 18.36 6.68 -19.33
C VAL A 3 18.72 7.86 -18.45
N ASP A 4 17.78 8.78 -18.26
CA ASP A 4 17.99 9.96 -17.42
C ASP A 4 18.21 9.54 -15.95
N GLY A 5 19.13 10.24 -15.29
CA GLY A 5 19.34 10.09 -13.86
C GLY A 5 18.32 10.88 -13.07
N VAL A 6 18.03 10.43 -11.86
CA VAL A 6 17.19 11.17 -10.91
C VAL A 6 18.07 12.20 -10.19
N THR A 7 17.70 13.47 -10.28
CA THR A 7 18.40 14.56 -9.57
C THR A 7 18.40 14.28 -8.06
N GLY A 8 19.56 14.38 -7.43
CA GLY A 8 19.72 14.03 -6.00
C GLY A 8 19.96 12.54 -5.69
N ALA A 9 19.83 11.65 -6.69
CA ALA A 9 20.06 10.21 -6.55
C ALA A 9 21.15 9.69 -7.51
N THR A 10 22.21 10.44 -7.72
CA THR A 10 23.26 10.17 -8.73
C THR A 10 23.91 8.80 -8.54
N ILE A 11 24.30 8.44 -7.31
CA ILE A 11 24.96 7.17 -7.02
C ILE A 11 24.03 6.00 -7.37
N THR A 12 22.80 6.03 -6.91
CA THR A 12 21.79 4.98 -7.19
C THR A 12 21.47 4.88 -8.67
N SER A 13 21.29 6.01 -9.35
CA SER A 13 21.03 6.04 -10.79
C SER A 13 22.18 5.47 -11.60
N THR A 14 23.42 5.77 -11.21
CA THR A 14 24.63 5.23 -11.85
C THR A 14 24.74 3.72 -11.63
N ALA A 15 24.51 3.24 -10.41
CA ALA A 15 24.54 1.81 -10.09
C ALA A 15 23.52 1.02 -10.91
N ILE A 16 22.28 1.52 -11.00
CA ILE A 16 21.23 0.89 -11.82
C ILE A 16 21.62 0.85 -13.31
N ARG A 17 22.14 1.96 -13.87
CA ARG A 17 22.58 2.01 -15.28
C ARG A 17 23.69 1.02 -15.55
N THR A 18 24.67 0.91 -14.65
CA THR A 18 25.78 -0.03 -14.77
C THR A 18 25.27 -1.47 -14.75
N ALA A 19 24.43 -1.82 -13.78
CA ALA A 19 23.85 -3.15 -13.69
C ALA A 19 23.04 -3.55 -14.94
N VAL A 20 22.23 -2.63 -15.47
CA VAL A 20 21.48 -2.85 -16.71
C VAL A 20 22.44 -3.03 -17.90
N ALA A 21 23.47 -2.19 -18.02
CA ALA A 21 24.46 -2.33 -19.11
C ALA A 21 25.21 -3.66 -19.04
N ASP A 22 25.58 -4.11 -17.86
CA ASP A 22 26.27 -5.40 -17.67
C ASP A 22 25.35 -6.58 -17.98
N THR A 23 24.08 -6.52 -17.60
CA THR A 23 23.09 -7.55 -17.95
C THR A 23 22.90 -7.65 -19.47
N VAL A 24 22.83 -6.51 -20.18
CA VAL A 24 22.71 -6.46 -21.64
C VAL A 24 23.93 -7.09 -22.31
N LYS A 25 25.15 -6.78 -21.81
CA LYS A 25 26.40 -7.42 -22.33
C LYS A 25 26.41 -8.92 -22.10
N GLN A 26 25.98 -9.38 -20.90
CA GLN A 26 25.87 -10.81 -20.60
C GLN A 26 24.87 -11.51 -21.51
N ALA A 27 23.84 -10.83 -21.96
CA ALA A 27 22.89 -11.33 -22.94
C ALA A 27 23.42 -11.28 -24.40
N GLY A 28 24.67 -10.87 -24.62
CA GLY A 28 25.30 -10.83 -25.94
C GLY A 28 24.93 -9.60 -26.79
N ALA A 29 24.30 -8.57 -26.18
CA ALA A 29 23.92 -7.35 -26.87
C ALA A 29 24.83 -6.16 -26.49
N ASP A 30 24.94 -5.15 -27.40
CA ASP A 30 25.66 -3.93 -27.12
C ASP A 30 24.72 -2.92 -26.40
N PRO A 31 25.02 -2.52 -25.16
CA PRO A 31 24.24 -1.51 -24.44
C PRO A 31 24.18 -0.15 -25.17
N ALA A 32 25.19 0.19 -25.99
CA ALA A 32 25.22 1.43 -26.75
C ALA A 32 24.26 1.41 -27.95
N ALA A 33 23.91 0.24 -28.45
CA ALA A 33 22.93 0.06 -29.52
C ALA A 33 21.47 0.18 -29.05
N LEU A 34 21.22 0.21 -27.74
CA LEU A 34 19.87 0.35 -27.18
C LEU A 34 19.45 1.83 -27.28
N VAL A 35 18.59 2.13 -28.25
CA VAL A 35 17.94 3.44 -28.38
C VAL A 35 16.71 3.53 -27.47
N PRO A 36 16.45 4.70 -26.84
CA PRO A 36 15.23 4.90 -26.12
C PRO A 36 14.03 4.70 -27.06
N LEU A 37 13.16 3.77 -26.71
CA LEU A 37 11.87 3.66 -27.38
C LEU A 37 11.07 4.92 -27.00
N ALA A 38 10.89 5.83 -27.96
CA ALA A 38 9.95 6.93 -27.81
C ALA A 38 8.52 6.37 -27.80
N VAL A 39 8.04 5.98 -26.63
CA VAL A 39 6.64 5.62 -26.46
C VAL A 39 5.84 6.91 -26.57
N LYS A 40 5.31 7.19 -27.76
CA LYS A 40 4.29 8.24 -27.91
C LYS A 40 3.08 7.80 -27.10
N LYS A 41 2.90 8.37 -25.91
CA LYS A 41 1.66 8.25 -25.16
C LYS A 41 0.58 8.97 -25.97
N GLN A 42 -0.22 8.21 -26.70
CA GLN A 42 -1.44 8.76 -27.28
C GLN A 42 -2.45 8.92 -26.13
N ALA A 43 -2.82 10.18 -25.86
CA ALA A 43 -3.96 10.43 -24.99
C ALA A 43 -5.19 9.81 -25.66
N LYS A 44 -5.85 8.91 -24.95
CA LYS A 44 -7.11 8.30 -25.41
C LYS A 44 -8.24 8.99 -24.65
N ASN A 45 -9.11 9.66 -25.38
CA ASN A 45 -10.34 10.17 -24.78
C ASN A 45 -11.29 8.97 -24.55
N GLU A 46 -11.58 8.72 -23.30
CA GLU A 46 -12.47 7.63 -22.86
C GLU A 46 -13.42 8.18 -21.80
N THR A 47 -14.71 7.93 -21.97
CA THR A 47 -15.71 8.17 -20.93
C THR A 47 -16.02 6.83 -20.27
N VAL A 48 -16.02 6.80 -18.95
CA VAL A 48 -16.30 5.59 -18.17
C VAL A 48 -17.40 5.89 -17.17
N ASP A 49 -18.51 5.16 -17.28
CA ASP A 49 -19.60 5.21 -16.32
C ASP A 49 -19.33 4.22 -15.19
N THR A 50 -19.46 4.67 -13.95
CA THR A 50 -19.19 3.86 -12.75
C THR A 50 -19.94 4.42 -11.55
N ASP A 51 -20.21 3.57 -10.56
CA ASP A 51 -20.87 4.00 -9.31
C ASP A 51 -19.90 4.76 -8.41
N VAL A 52 -18.61 4.38 -8.44
CA VAL A 52 -17.56 4.96 -7.58
C VAL A 52 -16.27 5.18 -8.36
N VAL A 53 -15.66 6.35 -8.17
CA VAL A 53 -14.30 6.63 -8.63
C VAL A 53 -13.38 6.72 -7.41
N VAL A 54 -12.35 5.88 -7.39
CA VAL A 54 -11.30 5.93 -6.36
C VAL A 54 -10.06 6.61 -6.95
N VAL A 55 -9.59 7.67 -6.32
CA VAL A 55 -8.42 8.42 -6.77
C VAL A 55 -7.20 8.05 -5.92
N GLY A 56 -6.21 7.43 -6.54
CA GLY A 56 -4.97 6.98 -5.92
C GLY A 56 -5.01 5.53 -5.49
N GLY A 57 -4.05 4.73 -5.97
CA GLY A 57 -3.90 3.29 -5.74
C GLY A 57 -2.99 2.94 -4.56
N GLY A 58 -2.86 3.78 -3.53
CA GLY A 58 -2.19 3.43 -2.28
C GLY A 58 -3.02 2.47 -1.42
N GLY A 59 -2.56 2.17 -0.20
CA GLY A 59 -3.25 1.23 0.70
C GLY A 59 -4.73 1.55 0.93
N ALA A 60 -5.06 2.82 1.15
CA ALA A 60 -6.44 3.27 1.31
C ALA A 60 -7.27 3.07 0.04
N GLY A 61 -6.72 3.46 -1.12
CA GLY A 61 -7.42 3.31 -2.41
C GLY A 61 -7.63 1.86 -2.81
N MET A 62 -6.64 0.99 -2.60
CA MET A 62 -6.80 -0.45 -2.82
C MET A 62 -7.90 -1.03 -1.94
N SER A 63 -7.91 -0.71 -0.65
CA SER A 63 -8.94 -1.17 0.29
C SER A 63 -10.34 -0.65 -0.08
N ALA A 64 -10.44 0.64 -0.44
CA ALA A 64 -11.70 1.24 -0.90
C ALA A 64 -12.23 0.55 -2.15
N THR A 65 -11.36 0.28 -3.14
CA THR A 65 -11.71 -0.41 -4.38
C THR A 65 -12.24 -1.81 -4.10
N ILE A 66 -11.53 -2.59 -3.27
CA ILE A 66 -11.96 -3.94 -2.90
C ILE A 66 -13.31 -3.89 -2.18
N ARG A 67 -13.47 -3.00 -1.20
CA ARG A 67 -14.71 -2.87 -0.44
C ARG A 67 -15.89 -2.46 -1.31
N THR A 68 -15.68 -1.54 -2.25
CA THR A 68 -16.71 -1.13 -3.22
C THR A 68 -17.19 -2.31 -4.05
N ARG A 69 -16.26 -3.13 -4.57
CA ARG A 69 -16.63 -4.33 -5.34
C ARG A 69 -17.34 -5.38 -4.49
N MET A 70 -16.91 -5.58 -3.25
CA MET A 70 -17.59 -6.50 -2.30
C MET A 70 -19.03 -6.07 -1.99
N ASN A 71 -19.32 -4.77 -2.10
CA ASN A 71 -20.68 -4.24 -1.97
C ASN A 71 -21.51 -4.30 -3.29
N GLY A 72 -20.98 -4.92 -4.34
CA GLY A 72 -21.68 -5.09 -5.63
C GLY A 72 -21.65 -3.86 -6.55
N LEU A 73 -20.91 -2.80 -6.18
CA LEU A 73 -20.83 -1.56 -6.95
C LEU A 73 -19.71 -1.62 -7.98
N ASN A 74 -19.90 -0.94 -9.13
CA ASN A 74 -18.84 -0.74 -10.10
C ASN A 74 -17.86 0.32 -9.61
N VAL A 75 -16.57 0.10 -9.85
CA VAL A 75 -15.54 1.03 -9.41
C VAL A 75 -14.46 1.19 -10.47
N VAL A 76 -14.01 2.42 -10.62
CA VAL A 76 -12.81 2.78 -11.37
C VAL A 76 -11.78 3.31 -10.40
N LEU A 77 -10.61 2.67 -10.35
CA LEU A 77 -9.44 3.15 -9.61
C LEU A 77 -8.52 3.90 -10.58
N VAL A 78 -8.25 5.16 -10.29
CA VAL A 78 -7.37 6.01 -11.09
C VAL A 78 -6.04 6.19 -10.38
N GLU A 79 -4.93 5.80 -11.02
CA GLU A 79 -3.60 5.89 -10.46
C GLU A 79 -2.63 6.59 -11.43
N LYS A 80 -1.89 7.58 -10.92
CA LYS A 80 -0.90 8.35 -11.73
C LYS A 80 0.34 7.55 -12.09
N MET A 81 0.69 6.56 -11.29
CA MET A 81 1.85 5.67 -11.49
C MET A 81 1.47 4.48 -12.38
N PRO A 82 2.45 3.77 -12.95
CA PRO A 82 2.20 2.55 -13.74
C PRO A 82 1.83 1.33 -12.88
N PHE A 83 1.73 1.48 -11.57
CA PHE A 83 1.36 0.41 -10.62
C PHE A 83 0.62 0.99 -9.40
N ILE A 84 -0.15 0.16 -8.72
CA ILE A 84 -0.79 0.48 -7.44
C ILE A 84 -0.01 -0.14 -6.27
N GLY A 85 -0.20 0.42 -5.07
CA GLY A 85 0.48 0.01 -3.84
C GLY A 85 1.01 1.22 -3.05
N GLY A 86 1.55 2.22 -3.73
CA GLY A 86 2.06 3.44 -3.10
C GLY A 86 3.03 3.15 -1.95
N ALA A 87 3.05 4.00 -0.92
CA ALA A 87 3.89 3.82 0.25
C ALA A 87 3.56 2.55 1.05
N ALA A 88 2.34 2.03 0.95
CA ALA A 88 1.96 0.80 1.64
C ALA A 88 2.78 -0.42 1.18
N SER A 89 3.20 -0.46 -0.09
CA SER A 89 3.99 -1.57 -0.64
C SER A 89 5.47 -1.57 -0.27
N ILE A 90 5.99 -0.44 0.20
CA ILE A 90 7.41 -0.24 0.56
C ILE A 90 7.61 0.07 2.05
N SER A 91 6.55 -0.06 2.85
CA SER A 91 6.61 0.10 4.31
C SER A 91 7.26 -1.11 4.98
N GLY A 92 7.52 -1.03 6.29
CA GLY A 92 8.06 -2.14 7.08
C GLY A 92 7.13 -3.35 7.19
N GLY A 93 5.84 -3.23 6.85
CA GLY A 93 4.90 -4.35 6.88
C GLY A 93 4.21 -4.55 8.22
N GLN A 94 4.23 -3.54 9.07
CA GLN A 94 3.54 -3.56 10.36
C GLN A 94 2.30 -2.64 10.32
N VAL A 95 1.28 -3.00 11.08
CA VAL A 95 0.13 -2.16 11.39
C VAL A 95 -0.15 -2.19 12.89
N VAL A 96 -0.22 -1.01 13.48
CA VAL A 96 -0.54 -0.87 14.91
C VAL A 96 -2.06 -0.82 15.07
N ALA A 97 -2.63 -1.90 15.62
CA ALA A 97 -4.08 -2.07 15.72
C ALA A 97 -4.50 -2.55 17.10
N GLN A 98 -5.55 -1.96 17.63
CA GLN A 98 -6.23 -2.43 18.82
C GLN A 98 -7.60 -3.02 18.46
N GLY A 99 -8.08 -3.95 19.28
CA GLY A 99 -9.45 -4.46 19.24
C GLY A 99 -9.74 -5.48 18.14
N SER A 100 -8.74 -5.93 17.37
CA SER A 100 -8.90 -6.98 16.38
C SER A 100 -9.05 -8.38 17.04
N LYS A 101 -9.67 -9.31 16.32
CA LYS A 101 -9.70 -10.72 16.72
C LYS A 101 -8.29 -11.30 16.88
N LEU A 102 -7.37 -10.91 16.00
CA LEU A 102 -5.98 -11.35 16.04
C LEU A 102 -5.29 -10.88 17.32
N GLN A 103 -5.43 -9.60 17.70
CA GLN A 103 -4.86 -9.08 18.95
C GLN A 103 -5.38 -9.87 20.17
N LYS A 104 -6.67 -10.12 20.20
CA LYS A 104 -7.31 -10.92 21.28
C LYS A 104 -6.83 -12.37 21.30
N ALA A 105 -6.67 -12.99 20.13
CA ALA A 105 -6.14 -14.35 20.01
C ALA A 105 -4.69 -14.45 20.51
N PHE A 106 -3.92 -13.35 20.44
CA PHE A 106 -2.57 -13.27 21.00
C PHE A 106 -2.53 -12.90 22.51
N GLY A 107 -3.69 -12.91 23.18
CA GLY A 107 -3.81 -12.72 24.62
C GLY A 107 -3.95 -11.28 25.09
N VAL A 108 -4.06 -10.30 24.20
CA VAL A 108 -4.31 -8.91 24.58
C VAL A 108 -5.81 -8.64 24.54
N THR A 109 -6.43 -8.64 25.70
CA THR A 109 -7.90 -8.53 25.85
C THR A 109 -8.35 -7.26 26.55
N ASP A 110 -7.41 -6.50 27.12
CA ASP A 110 -7.62 -5.33 27.97
C ASP A 110 -7.25 -4.00 27.30
N ASP A 111 -6.94 -4.02 26.00
CA ASP A 111 -6.66 -2.81 25.23
C ASP A 111 -7.97 -2.07 24.87
N SER A 112 -7.85 -0.75 24.65
CA SER A 112 -8.98 0.12 24.35
C SER A 112 -8.64 1.23 23.37
N VAL A 113 -9.69 1.85 22.82
CA VAL A 113 -9.58 3.06 21.99
C VAL A 113 -8.90 4.18 22.76
N GLU A 114 -9.29 4.38 24.01
CA GLU A 114 -8.77 5.43 24.88
C GLU A 114 -7.29 5.23 25.17
N SER A 115 -6.88 3.99 25.47
CA SER A 115 -5.49 3.61 25.71
C SER A 115 -4.64 3.88 24.45
N MET A 116 -5.12 3.46 23.28
CA MET A 116 -4.40 3.66 22.02
C MET A 116 -4.27 5.15 21.66
N VAL A 117 -5.33 5.94 21.82
CA VAL A 117 -5.30 7.39 21.58
C VAL A 117 -4.31 8.08 22.52
N LYS A 118 -4.31 7.70 23.79
CA LYS A 118 -3.38 8.24 24.80
C LYS A 118 -1.92 7.99 24.42
N ASP A 119 -1.59 6.75 24.04
CA ASP A 119 -0.23 6.40 23.63
C ASP A 119 0.19 7.20 22.39
N PHE A 120 -0.67 7.27 21.38
CA PHE A 120 -0.36 8.00 20.14
C PHE A 120 -0.20 9.50 20.36
N GLN A 121 -1.00 10.09 21.27
CA GLN A 121 -0.83 11.49 21.61
C GLN A 121 0.47 11.74 22.35
N ALA A 122 0.81 10.88 23.31
CA ALA A 122 2.07 10.99 24.05
C ALA A 122 3.28 10.89 23.11
N ASN A 123 3.29 9.88 22.22
CA ASN A 123 4.37 9.67 21.25
C ASN A 123 4.46 10.78 20.20
N GLY A 124 3.35 11.35 19.83
CA GLY A 124 3.25 12.50 18.92
C GLY A 124 3.41 13.85 19.61
N HIS A 125 3.86 13.90 20.88
CA HIS A 125 4.02 15.12 21.66
C HIS A 125 2.76 16.02 21.66
N ASN A 126 1.57 15.41 21.61
CA ASN A 126 0.26 16.06 21.50
C ASN A 126 0.09 16.95 20.23
N LEU A 127 0.90 16.73 19.19
CA LEU A 127 0.74 17.41 17.91
C LEU A 127 -0.30 16.75 17.00
N ASN A 128 -0.76 15.55 17.36
CA ASN A 128 -1.74 14.78 16.61
C ASN A 128 -3.15 15.35 16.82
N ASP A 129 -3.98 15.23 15.79
CA ASP A 129 -5.41 15.53 15.86
C ASP A 129 -6.13 14.41 16.63
N PRO A 130 -6.69 14.67 17.84
CA PRO A 130 -7.35 13.65 18.65
C PRO A 130 -8.57 13.02 18.00
N SER A 131 -9.28 13.76 17.16
CA SER A 131 -10.48 13.26 16.47
C SER A 131 -10.12 12.21 15.43
N LYS A 132 -9.04 12.44 14.68
CA LYS A 132 -8.50 11.49 13.69
C LYS A 132 -7.91 10.26 14.35
N LEU A 133 -7.19 10.42 15.46
CA LEU A 133 -6.69 9.30 16.26
C LEU A 133 -7.82 8.42 16.79
N THR A 134 -8.86 9.04 17.30
CA THR A 134 -10.05 8.33 17.81
C THR A 134 -10.74 7.57 16.66
N LEU A 135 -10.89 8.20 15.49
CA LEU A 135 -11.47 7.56 14.32
C LEU A 135 -10.62 6.35 13.89
N TYR A 136 -9.31 6.49 13.83
CA TYR A 136 -8.39 5.40 13.53
C TYR A 136 -8.52 4.27 14.56
N ALA A 137 -8.39 4.57 15.85
CA ALA A 137 -8.42 3.58 16.91
C ALA A 137 -9.73 2.79 16.97
N LYS A 138 -10.88 3.43 16.69
CA LYS A 138 -12.18 2.76 16.62
C LYS A 138 -12.32 1.80 15.46
N ASN A 139 -11.66 2.09 14.33
CA ASN A 139 -11.90 1.36 13.08
C ASN A 139 -10.78 0.39 12.70
N VAL A 140 -9.58 0.53 13.26
CA VAL A 140 -8.43 -0.29 12.84
C VAL A 140 -8.64 -1.77 13.12
N GLY A 141 -9.14 -2.14 14.30
CA GLY A 141 -9.41 -3.54 14.65
C GLY A 141 -10.39 -4.22 13.68
N PRO A 142 -11.61 -3.68 13.51
CA PRO A 142 -12.56 -4.18 12.50
C PRO A 142 -11.99 -4.21 11.08
N THR A 143 -11.12 -3.26 10.71
CA THR A 143 -10.47 -3.24 9.39
C THR A 143 -9.47 -4.39 9.24
N ILE A 144 -8.69 -4.68 10.29
CA ILE A 144 -7.79 -5.84 10.30
C ILE A 144 -8.59 -7.15 10.17
N ASP A 145 -9.67 -7.28 10.92
CA ASP A 145 -10.54 -8.45 10.83
C ASP A 145 -11.10 -8.62 9.41
N TRP A 146 -11.54 -7.54 8.79
CA TRP A 146 -12.00 -7.57 7.40
C TRP A 146 -10.89 -7.95 6.41
N LEU A 147 -9.69 -7.37 6.53
CA LEU A 147 -8.54 -7.70 5.69
C LEU A 147 -8.16 -9.18 5.82
N HIS A 148 -8.18 -9.71 7.05
CA HIS A 148 -7.84 -11.10 7.32
C HIS A 148 -8.93 -12.06 6.85
N ASP A 149 -10.18 -11.86 7.33
CA ASP A 149 -11.26 -12.83 7.18
C ASP A 149 -11.91 -12.81 5.80
N GLN A 150 -11.99 -11.63 5.16
CA GLN A 150 -12.75 -11.46 3.92
C GLN A 150 -11.87 -11.18 2.70
N VAL A 151 -10.77 -10.44 2.88
CA VAL A 151 -9.83 -10.15 1.78
C VAL A 151 -8.75 -11.22 1.67
N GLY A 152 -8.44 -11.93 2.76
CA GLY A 152 -7.47 -13.02 2.77
C GLY A 152 -6.03 -12.58 3.04
N VAL A 153 -5.82 -11.35 3.51
CA VAL A 153 -4.49 -10.89 3.94
C VAL A 153 -3.98 -11.74 5.08
N LYS A 154 -2.74 -12.21 4.99
CA LYS A 154 -2.12 -13.05 6.02
C LYS A 154 -1.25 -12.22 6.94
N PHE A 155 -1.33 -12.54 8.21
CA PHE A 155 -0.49 -11.96 9.27
C PHE A 155 0.41 -13.05 9.85
N ILE A 156 1.55 -12.65 10.45
CA ILE A 156 2.44 -13.58 11.14
C ILE A 156 1.69 -14.13 12.35
N PRO A 157 1.52 -15.45 12.47
CA PRO A 157 0.80 -16.05 13.58
C PRO A 157 1.64 -15.99 14.87
N ASN A 158 0.95 -15.82 15.99
CA ASN A 158 1.51 -15.91 17.35
C ASN A 158 2.63 -14.90 17.66
N ASP A 159 2.71 -13.80 16.93
CA ASP A 159 3.65 -12.75 17.22
C ASP A 159 2.97 -11.36 17.20
N LEU A 160 3.06 -10.68 18.35
CA LEU A 160 2.76 -9.27 18.51
C LEU A 160 4.00 -8.63 19.10
N PRO A 161 4.91 -8.09 18.28
CA PRO A 161 6.06 -7.37 18.80
C PRO A 161 5.65 -6.31 19.82
N PHE A 162 6.36 -6.26 20.93
CA PHE A 162 6.21 -5.19 21.91
C PHE A 162 7.00 -3.98 21.40
N LEU A 163 6.30 -2.90 21.18
CA LEU A 163 6.90 -1.60 20.88
C LEU A 163 6.85 -0.77 22.15
N ALA A 164 8.03 -0.37 22.67
CA ALA A 164 8.18 0.24 23.99
C ALA A 164 7.42 1.56 24.16
N GLU A 165 7.07 2.20 23.05
CA GLU A 165 6.29 3.43 23.01
C GLU A 165 4.78 3.22 23.21
N TYR A 166 4.29 1.97 23.31
CA TYR A 166 2.88 1.66 23.51
C TYR A 166 2.65 0.87 24.79
N SER A 167 1.56 1.15 25.47
CA SER A 167 1.15 0.46 26.68
C SER A 167 0.72 -1.00 26.49
N HIS A 168 0.33 -1.36 25.27
CA HIS A 168 -0.10 -2.71 24.90
C HIS A 168 0.61 -3.19 23.62
N ARG A 169 0.66 -4.52 23.42
CA ARG A 169 1.12 -5.12 22.17
C ARG A 169 0.07 -4.92 21.09
N ARG A 170 0.40 -4.14 20.05
CA ARG A 170 -0.54 -3.75 18.98
C ARG A 170 0.03 -3.95 17.58
N ALA A 171 1.33 -4.23 17.45
CA ALA A 171 1.98 -4.36 16.16
C ALA A 171 1.65 -5.72 15.55
N LEU A 172 0.79 -5.72 14.54
CA LEU A 172 0.52 -6.88 13.69
C LEU A 172 1.42 -6.80 12.47
N GLU A 173 2.08 -7.90 12.13
CA GLU A 173 2.95 -7.96 10.96
C GLU A 173 2.31 -8.74 9.82
N PHE A 174 2.40 -8.21 8.61
CA PHE A 174 1.96 -8.93 7.42
C PHE A 174 2.91 -10.07 7.10
N GLN A 175 2.39 -11.26 6.88
CA GLN A 175 3.20 -12.41 6.46
C GLN A 175 3.86 -12.14 5.11
N GLY A 176 5.20 -12.20 5.08
CA GLY A 176 5.99 -11.85 3.91
C GLY A 176 6.16 -10.34 3.68
N GLY A 177 5.78 -9.51 4.67
CA GLY A 177 5.97 -8.07 4.67
C GLY A 177 4.98 -7.29 3.79
N ALA A 178 5.19 -5.97 3.74
CA ALA A 178 4.31 -5.03 3.03
C ALA A 178 4.19 -5.29 1.53
N GLY A 179 5.29 -5.70 0.89
CA GLY A 179 5.30 -6.02 -0.55
C GLY A 179 4.35 -7.16 -0.89
N THR A 180 4.38 -8.24 -0.09
CA THR A 180 3.50 -9.41 -0.25
C THR A 180 2.03 -9.05 0.00
N MET A 181 1.75 -8.29 1.04
CA MET A 181 0.41 -7.77 1.30
C MET A 181 -0.12 -6.95 0.13
N ALA A 182 0.68 -5.99 -0.36
CA ALA A 182 0.28 -5.16 -1.49
C ALA A 182 0.12 -5.94 -2.79
N GLN A 183 0.93 -6.97 -3.02
CA GLN A 183 0.77 -7.88 -4.15
C GLN A 183 -0.56 -8.63 -4.06
N HIS A 184 -0.90 -9.18 -2.89
CA HIS A 184 -2.17 -9.86 -2.67
C HIS A 184 -3.36 -8.94 -2.95
N LEU A 185 -3.34 -7.69 -2.46
CA LEU A 185 -4.41 -6.72 -2.74
C LEU A 185 -4.52 -6.40 -4.24
N ARG A 186 -3.40 -6.32 -4.98
CA ARG A 186 -3.41 -6.16 -6.45
C ARG A 186 -4.07 -7.34 -7.15
N GLU A 187 -3.79 -8.56 -6.72
CA GLU A 187 -4.39 -9.78 -7.26
C GLU A 187 -5.91 -9.82 -7.02
N VAL A 188 -6.34 -9.44 -5.81
CA VAL A 188 -7.77 -9.32 -5.49
C VAL A 188 -8.46 -8.27 -6.38
N ILE A 189 -7.83 -7.10 -6.58
CA ILE A 189 -8.38 -6.06 -7.47
C ILE A 189 -8.41 -6.54 -8.91
N GLY A 190 -7.38 -7.23 -9.39
CA GLY A 190 -7.33 -7.77 -10.74
C GLY A 190 -8.38 -8.83 -11.04
N SER A 191 -8.82 -9.57 -10.02
CA SER A 191 -9.79 -10.67 -10.16
C SER A 191 -11.23 -10.28 -9.84
N ASN A 192 -11.48 -9.14 -9.16
CA ASN A 192 -12.81 -8.77 -8.69
C ASN A 192 -13.62 -7.91 -9.67
N GLY A 193 -13.08 -7.62 -10.87
CA GLY A 193 -13.77 -6.85 -11.91
C GLY A 193 -13.67 -5.32 -11.73
N ALA A 194 -12.79 -4.82 -10.88
CA ALA A 194 -12.52 -3.39 -10.82
C ALA A 194 -11.74 -2.93 -12.05
N LYS A 195 -12.08 -1.77 -12.60
CA LYS A 195 -11.30 -1.15 -13.68
C LYS A 195 -10.20 -0.29 -13.05
N VAL A 196 -8.96 -0.47 -13.51
CA VAL A 196 -7.81 0.34 -13.06
C VAL A 196 -7.24 1.13 -14.23
N LEU A 197 -7.14 2.44 -14.07
CA LEU A 197 -6.54 3.36 -15.03
C LEU A 197 -5.17 3.78 -14.52
N PHE A 198 -4.13 3.19 -15.06
CA PHE A 198 -2.74 3.54 -14.77
C PHE A 198 -2.26 4.74 -15.56
N ASN A 199 -1.15 5.36 -15.12
CA ASN A 199 -0.55 6.54 -15.76
C ASN A 199 -1.57 7.66 -15.99
N THR A 200 -2.60 7.73 -15.16
CA THR A 200 -3.72 8.64 -15.28
C THR A 200 -3.76 9.56 -14.08
N ARG A 201 -3.43 10.83 -14.32
CA ARG A 201 -3.48 11.88 -13.29
C ARG A 201 -4.87 12.50 -13.29
N VAL A 202 -5.46 12.65 -12.11
CA VAL A 202 -6.70 13.40 -11.95
C VAL A 202 -6.35 14.89 -11.91
N GLU A 203 -7.02 15.66 -12.72
CA GLU A 203 -6.99 17.12 -12.76
C GLU A 203 -8.36 17.66 -12.31
N LYS A 204 -8.42 18.97 -12.10
CA LYS A 204 -9.68 19.62 -11.67
C LYS A 204 -10.71 19.58 -12.79
#